data_aa125aef2e0fbf48b19e92bf89b240a2
#
_entry.id   aa125aef2e0fbf48b19e92bf89b240a2
#
_cell.length_a   1.000
_cell.length_b   1.000
_cell.length_c   1.000
_cell.angle_alpha   90.00
_cell.angle_beta   90.00
_cell.angle_gamma   90.00
#
_symmetry.space_group_name_H-M   'P 1'
#
loop_
_entity.id
_entity.type
_entity.pdbx_description
1 polymer ?
#
loop_
_entity_poly.entity_id
_entity_poly.type
_entity_poly.pdbx_seq_one_letter_code
_entity_poly.pdbx_strand_id
1 'polypeptide(L)'
;MHRNKLLIVDDDTILQEQLNWALKKDFEIVQRFDRETALNAARSERPDLVLLDLHLPPTHALNDGLSNIGAIRRANPDSIIIVMTGDEKADTPLHVIEAGAYDYFRKPVDIRELHLIINRAVERQRIERENVRLRREIENRYSFSQIIGYSELMIDVFTAIHRVADSNATVIVRGESGTGKELVARAIHYNSSRSSGPFIGVNCAALPENLIEAELFGHEKGAFTGAAGMVEGRFERADGGTLFLDEIGTLGLPLQSKLLRVLEDREVTRLGGKRTIKVDIRLITATNENLEEAIAQGHFREDLYYRINVVPIYLPPLRDRREDIPLLLDHFIRRFCDEHRVRQKHIDQEAINYLMDYQWKGNVRELENLIQRLVVMTDDEIIGASHLPPHILNQPSAYKPDSPGIAPESKPVIPESGLSLDQELARYEYELLRSALDRTSGVKTKAAELLGLNKDKMKYLCKKYHL
;
A
#
# COMPACT_ATOMS: atom_id res chain seq x y z
N MET A 1 25.25 23.38 -7.81
CA MET A 1 23.82 23.29 -7.46
C MET A 1 23.03 23.42 -8.75
N HIS A 2 22.18 22.45 -9.08
CA HIS A 2 21.29 22.54 -10.23
C HIS A 2 20.21 23.58 -9.88
N ARG A 3 20.07 24.64 -10.71
CA ARG A 3 18.98 25.60 -10.54
C ARG A 3 17.73 24.98 -11.13
N ASN A 4 16.58 25.19 -10.46
CA ASN A 4 15.30 24.76 -10.99
C ASN A 4 14.98 25.50 -12.29
N LYS A 5 14.44 24.81 -13.28
CA LYS A 5 14.10 25.40 -14.58
C LYS A 5 12.67 25.95 -14.55
N LEU A 6 12.51 27.22 -14.91
CA LEU A 6 11.24 27.93 -14.93
C LEU A 6 10.87 28.29 -16.38
N LEU A 7 9.73 27.80 -16.84
CA LEU A 7 9.13 28.22 -18.12
C LEU A 7 8.12 29.35 -17.86
N ILE A 8 8.35 30.51 -18.50
CA ILE A 8 7.40 31.64 -18.48
C ILE A 8 6.71 31.70 -19.84
N VAL A 9 5.38 31.66 -19.83
CA VAL A 9 4.55 31.68 -21.01
C VAL A 9 3.58 32.86 -20.92
N ASP A 10 3.83 33.91 -21.66
CA ASP A 10 3.03 35.13 -21.67
C ASP A 10 3.27 35.85 -23.02
N ASP A 11 2.30 36.48 -23.60
CA ASP A 11 2.48 37.27 -24.83
C ASP A 11 2.94 38.72 -24.56
N ASP A 12 2.84 39.19 -23.31
CA ASP A 12 3.37 40.50 -22.89
C ASP A 12 4.89 40.41 -22.66
N THR A 13 5.62 40.96 -23.64
CA THR A 13 7.09 40.99 -23.61
C THR A 13 7.66 41.83 -22.46
N ILE A 14 6.94 42.88 -22.02
CA ILE A 14 7.38 43.74 -20.90
C ILE A 14 7.28 42.97 -19.58
N LEU A 15 6.16 42.29 -19.38
CA LEU A 15 5.97 41.43 -18.20
C LEU A 15 6.99 40.29 -18.16
N GLN A 16 7.24 39.64 -19.29
CA GLN A 16 8.27 38.60 -19.40
C GLN A 16 9.67 39.09 -19.03
N GLU A 17 10.07 40.28 -19.47
CA GLU A 17 11.36 40.88 -19.10
C GLU A 17 11.43 41.21 -17.61
N GLN A 18 10.36 41.72 -17.00
CA GLN A 18 10.27 42.00 -15.58
C GLN A 18 10.39 40.73 -14.75
N LEU A 19 9.67 39.67 -15.12
CA LEU A 19 9.73 38.37 -14.47
C LEU A 19 11.11 37.72 -14.62
N ASN A 20 11.71 37.78 -15.79
CA ASN A 20 13.04 37.28 -16.04
C ASN A 20 14.06 38.00 -15.16
N TRP A 21 14.02 39.32 -15.08
CA TRP A 21 14.94 40.09 -14.24
C TRP A 21 14.78 39.76 -12.77
N ALA A 22 13.55 39.59 -12.30
CA ALA A 22 13.23 39.29 -10.92
C ALA A 22 13.64 37.87 -10.50
N LEU A 23 13.48 36.85 -11.37
CA LEU A 23 13.60 35.44 -11.05
C LEU A 23 14.90 34.78 -11.53
N LYS A 24 15.68 35.40 -12.42
CA LYS A 24 16.93 34.83 -13.00
C LYS A 24 18.04 34.50 -11.99
N LYS A 25 17.97 35.04 -10.78
CA LYS A 25 18.92 34.69 -9.71
C LYS A 25 18.69 33.30 -9.15
N ASP A 26 17.42 32.88 -9.08
CA ASP A 26 16.98 31.68 -8.41
C ASP A 26 16.68 30.54 -9.39
N PHE A 27 16.30 30.89 -10.65
CA PHE A 27 15.87 29.95 -11.68
C PHE A 27 16.66 30.06 -12.99
N GLU A 28 16.74 28.95 -13.73
CA GLU A 28 17.07 28.92 -15.14
C GLU A 28 15.79 29.19 -15.94
N ILE A 29 15.70 30.36 -16.60
CA ILE A 29 14.46 30.83 -17.21
C ILE A 29 14.40 30.51 -18.69
N VAL A 30 13.28 29.92 -19.11
CA VAL A 30 12.89 29.70 -20.50
C VAL A 30 11.64 30.52 -20.79
N GLN A 31 11.68 31.35 -21.83
CA GLN A 31 10.55 32.25 -22.18
C GLN A 31 9.89 31.75 -23.46
N ARG A 32 8.55 31.75 -23.49
CA ARG A 32 7.73 31.47 -24.68
C ARG A 32 6.55 32.40 -24.73
N PHE A 33 6.07 32.72 -25.94
CA PHE A 33 5.09 33.76 -26.18
C PHE A 33 3.76 33.23 -26.71
N ASP A 34 3.70 31.94 -27.04
CA ASP A 34 2.52 31.28 -27.59
C ASP A 34 2.38 29.85 -27.11
N ARG A 35 1.22 29.28 -27.37
CA ARG A 35 0.84 27.93 -26.95
C ARG A 35 1.74 26.84 -27.52
N GLU A 36 2.05 26.89 -28.80
CA GLU A 36 2.74 25.80 -29.51
C GLU A 36 4.19 25.69 -29.03
N THR A 37 4.88 26.83 -28.97
CA THR A 37 6.25 26.88 -28.47
C THR A 37 6.34 26.56 -26.99
N ALA A 38 5.31 26.90 -26.19
CA ALA A 38 5.23 26.51 -24.77
C ALA A 38 5.11 25.00 -24.59
N LEU A 39 4.25 24.31 -25.36
CA LEU A 39 4.10 22.85 -25.31
C LEU A 39 5.36 22.12 -25.76
N ASN A 40 6.03 22.62 -26.79
CA ASN A 40 7.31 22.08 -27.24
C ASN A 40 8.39 22.25 -26.17
N ALA A 41 8.46 23.41 -25.53
CA ALA A 41 9.39 23.66 -24.43
C ALA A 41 9.08 22.79 -23.21
N ALA A 42 7.79 22.57 -22.86
CA ALA A 42 7.42 21.68 -21.76
C ALA A 42 7.92 20.23 -21.97
N ARG A 43 7.92 19.75 -23.23
CA ARG A 43 8.43 18.40 -23.59
C ARG A 43 9.94 18.32 -23.63
N SER A 44 10.62 19.28 -24.30
CA SER A 44 12.06 19.23 -24.56
C SER A 44 12.88 19.70 -23.37
N GLU A 45 12.46 20.78 -22.72
CA GLU A 45 13.19 21.41 -21.62
C GLU A 45 12.84 20.82 -20.24
N ARG A 46 11.69 20.16 -20.11
CA ARG A 46 11.16 19.58 -18.87
C ARG A 46 11.29 20.54 -17.67
N PRO A 47 10.65 21.72 -17.71
CA PRO A 47 10.76 22.70 -16.64
C PRO A 47 10.14 22.16 -15.33
N ASP A 48 10.76 22.53 -14.20
CA ASP A 48 10.24 22.20 -12.86
C ASP A 48 8.98 23.03 -12.55
N LEU A 49 8.93 24.26 -13.04
CA LEU A 49 7.85 25.20 -12.82
C LEU A 49 7.44 25.87 -14.13
N VAL A 50 6.14 26.14 -14.27
CA VAL A 50 5.58 26.88 -15.39
C VAL A 50 4.73 28.04 -14.86
N LEU A 51 5.05 29.27 -15.26
CA LEU A 51 4.16 30.42 -15.14
C LEU A 51 3.43 30.56 -16.47
N LEU A 52 2.10 30.41 -16.44
CA LEU A 52 1.28 30.35 -17.65
C LEU A 52 0.23 31.45 -17.66
N ASP A 53 0.23 32.28 -18.68
CA ASP A 53 -0.91 33.16 -18.94
C ASP A 53 -2.09 32.37 -19.52
N LEU A 54 -3.31 32.69 -19.06
CA LEU A 54 -4.53 32.10 -19.60
C LEU A 54 -4.89 32.61 -20.98
N HIS A 55 -4.52 33.86 -21.33
CA HIS A 55 -4.97 34.55 -22.52
C HIS A 55 -3.89 34.61 -23.60
N LEU A 56 -3.44 33.46 -24.07
CA LEU A 56 -2.41 33.35 -25.10
C LEU A 56 -2.99 33.45 -26.53
N PRO A 57 -2.21 34.01 -27.49
CA PRO A 57 -2.56 33.97 -28.91
C PRO A 57 -2.75 32.53 -29.44
N PRO A 58 -3.55 32.31 -30.51
CA PRO A 58 -4.24 33.30 -31.31
C PRO A 58 -5.64 33.67 -30.82
N THR A 59 -6.24 32.92 -29.92
CA THR A 59 -7.67 33.04 -29.56
C THR A 59 -7.90 33.90 -28.34
N HIS A 60 -6.96 34.03 -27.44
CA HIS A 60 -7.10 34.68 -26.12
C HIS A 60 -8.33 34.23 -25.31
N ALA A 61 -8.89 33.05 -25.65
CA ALA A 61 -10.09 32.53 -25.01
C ALA A 61 -9.75 31.75 -23.72
N LEU A 62 -10.54 31.94 -22.67
CA LEU A 62 -10.38 31.28 -21.37
C LEU A 62 -10.35 29.75 -21.52
N ASN A 63 -11.25 29.17 -22.32
CA ASN A 63 -11.31 27.72 -22.52
C ASN A 63 -10.04 27.15 -23.15
N ASP A 64 -9.40 27.91 -24.03
CA ASP A 64 -8.12 27.51 -24.63
C ASP A 64 -6.98 27.58 -23.61
N GLY A 65 -6.98 28.59 -22.74
CA GLY A 65 -6.06 28.71 -21.61
C GLY A 65 -6.18 27.54 -20.64
N LEU A 66 -7.39 27.17 -20.24
CA LEU A 66 -7.64 25.99 -19.38
C LEU A 66 -7.18 24.67 -20.05
N SER A 67 -7.42 24.53 -21.37
CA SER A 67 -6.95 23.35 -22.11
C SER A 67 -5.42 23.25 -22.18
N ASN A 68 -4.70 24.38 -22.12
CA ASN A 68 -3.24 24.43 -22.09
C ASN A 68 -2.67 23.84 -20.80
N ILE A 69 -3.31 24.07 -19.66
CA ILE A 69 -2.91 23.48 -18.37
C ILE A 69 -2.85 21.96 -18.49
N GLY A 70 -3.94 21.34 -18.97
CA GLY A 70 -3.99 19.90 -19.18
C GLY A 70 -2.99 19.38 -20.22
N ALA A 71 -2.73 20.15 -21.28
CA ALA A 71 -1.76 19.79 -22.31
C ALA A 71 -0.32 19.84 -21.80
N ILE A 72 0.06 20.87 -21.04
CA ILE A 72 1.39 21.00 -20.42
C ILE A 72 1.59 19.90 -19.38
N ARG A 73 0.58 19.59 -18.55
CA ARG A 73 0.65 18.53 -17.56
C ARG A 73 0.82 17.13 -18.17
N ARG A 74 0.16 16.86 -19.31
CA ARG A 74 0.42 15.61 -20.07
C ARG A 74 1.81 15.56 -20.68
N ALA A 75 2.35 16.72 -21.09
CA ALA A 75 3.69 16.81 -21.69
C ALA A 75 4.80 16.65 -20.64
N ASN A 76 4.59 17.18 -19.43
CA ASN A 76 5.49 17.07 -18.28
C ASN A 76 4.69 16.95 -16.97
N PRO A 77 4.34 15.72 -16.53
CA PRO A 77 3.54 15.48 -15.33
C PRO A 77 4.16 16.00 -14.03
N ASP A 78 5.49 16.10 -13.98
CA ASP A 78 6.26 16.52 -12.80
C ASP A 78 6.35 18.03 -12.65
N SER A 79 5.82 18.80 -13.61
CA SER A 79 5.89 20.26 -13.63
C SER A 79 4.79 20.88 -12.79
N ILE A 80 5.14 21.86 -11.95
CA ILE A 80 4.17 22.66 -11.22
C ILE A 80 3.71 23.82 -12.11
N ILE A 81 2.40 23.96 -12.31
CA ILE A 81 1.83 25.02 -13.14
C ILE A 81 1.18 26.06 -12.24
N ILE A 82 1.66 27.30 -12.31
CA ILE A 82 1.05 28.49 -11.70
C ILE A 82 0.51 29.35 -12.82
N VAL A 83 -0.76 29.68 -12.72
CA VAL A 83 -1.47 30.43 -13.77
C VAL A 83 -1.47 31.89 -13.42
N MET A 84 -1.13 32.74 -14.40
CA MET A 84 -1.29 34.21 -14.33
C MET A 84 -2.55 34.61 -15.08
N THR A 85 -3.41 35.42 -14.47
CA THR A 85 -4.68 35.83 -15.07
C THR A 85 -5.01 37.28 -14.78
N GLY A 86 -5.51 38.00 -15.79
CA GLY A 86 -6.10 39.31 -15.64
C GLY A 86 -7.65 39.29 -15.52
N ASP A 87 -8.26 38.10 -15.49
CA ASP A 87 -9.72 37.96 -15.49
C ASP A 87 -10.29 38.23 -14.09
N GLU A 88 -11.26 39.11 -14.00
CA GLU A 88 -11.92 39.53 -12.75
C GLU A 88 -13.13 38.65 -12.39
N LYS A 89 -13.50 37.67 -13.21
CA LYS A 89 -14.64 36.78 -12.92
C LYS A 89 -14.38 35.93 -11.70
N ALA A 90 -15.36 35.84 -10.81
CA ALA A 90 -15.26 35.15 -9.53
C ALA A 90 -14.96 33.63 -9.66
N ASP A 91 -15.37 33.00 -10.76
CA ASP A 91 -15.26 31.54 -10.94
C ASP A 91 -13.96 31.11 -11.64
N THR A 92 -13.19 32.04 -12.24
CA THR A 92 -11.93 31.72 -12.94
C THR A 92 -10.90 31.00 -12.07
N PRO A 93 -10.68 31.38 -10.79
CA PRO A 93 -9.76 30.67 -9.90
C PRO A 93 -10.13 29.20 -9.70
N LEU A 94 -11.40 28.89 -9.54
CA LEU A 94 -11.88 27.52 -9.34
C LEU A 94 -11.60 26.65 -10.56
N HIS A 95 -11.95 27.14 -11.76
CA HIS A 95 -11.72 26.42 -13.01
C HIS A 95 -10.23 26.16 -13.29
N VAL A 96 -9.34 27.08 -12.89
CA VAL A 96 -7.89 26.94 -13.05
C VAL A 96 -7.35 25.78 -12.18
N ILE A 97 -7.79 25.69 -10.93
CA ILE A 97 -7.41 24.60 -10.02
C ILE A 97 -8.01 23.27 -10.48
N GLU A 98 -9.28 23.25 -10.90
CA GLU A 98 -9.94 22.05 -11.47
C GLU A 98 -9.23 21.54 -12.75
N ALA A 99 -8.71 22.46 -13.58
CA ALA A 99 -7.92 22.11 -14.75
C ALA A 99 -6.52 21.53 -14.41
N GLY A 100 -6.12 21.55 -13.12
CA GLY A 100 -4.91 20.92 -12.61
C GLY A 100 -3.73 21.87 -12.41
N ALA A 101 -3.95 23.18 -12.33
CA ALA A 101 -2.92 24.12 -11.87
C ALA A 101 -2.70 23.95 -10.35
N TYR A 102 -1.47 24.24 -9.92
CA TYR A 102 -1.11 24.22 -8.49
C TYR A 102 -1.70 25.43 -7.76
N ASP A 103 -1.60 26.62 -8.39
CA ASP A 103 -2.09 27.87 -7.86
C ASP A 103 -2.32 28.87 -9.01
N TYR A 104 -2.90 30.01 -8.70
CA TYR A 104 -3.08 31.09 -9.66
C TYR A 104 -2.62 32.42 -9.07
N PHE A 105 -2.29 33.33 -9.95
CA PHE A 105 -1.86 34.69 -9.62
C PHE A 105 -2.61 35.73 -10.44
N ARG A 106 -3.02 36.85 -9.83
CA ARG A 106 -3.71 37.94 -10.54
C ARG A 106 -2.73 38.96 -11.10
N LYS A 107 -2.94 39.37 -12.34
CA LYS A 107 -2.28 40.56 -12.92
C LYS A 107 -2.96 41.83 -12.39
N PRO A 108 -2.21 42.89 -12.03
CA PRO A 108 -0.78 43.10 -12.19
C PRO A 108 0.03 42.26 -11.16
N VAL A 109 1.19 41.76 -11.62
CA VAL A 109 2.02 40.84 -10.83
C VAL A 109 2.76 41.59 -9.71
N ASP A 110 2.46 41.28 -8.43
CA ASP A 110 3.34 41.64 -7.31
C ASP A 110 4.44 40.58 -7.20
N ILE A 111 5.66 40.97 -7.51
CA ILE A 111 6.82 40.06 -7.54
C ILE A 111 7.06 39.40 -6.15
N ARG A 112 6.78 40.07 -5.04
CA ARG A 112 6.97 39.55 -3.68
C ARG A 112 5.96 38.44 -3.38
N GLU A 113 4.71 38.64 -3.75
CA GLU A 113 3.67 37.64 -3.59
C GLU A 113 3.91 36.43 -4.51
N LEU A 114 4.30 36.67 -5.77
CA LEU A 114 4.69 35.60 -6.71
C LEU A 114 5.86 34.77 -6.18
N HIS A 115 6.89 35.39 -5.61
CA HIS A 115 7.99 34.68 -4.97
C HIS A 115 7.54 33.77 -3.83
N LEU A 116 6.57 34.20 -3.01
CA LEU A 116 6.04 33.36 -1.92
C LEU A 116 5.31 32.11 -2.46
N ILE A 117 4.53 32.29 -3.51
CA ILE A 117 3.80 31.17 -4.15
C ILE A 117 4.80 30.20 -4.79
N ILE A 118 5.75 30.71 -5.56
CA ILE A 118 6.79 29.93 -6.20
C ILE A 118 7.61 29.14 -5.18
N ASN A 119 8.06 29.78 -4.11
CA ASN A 119 8.86 29.13 -3.08
C ASN A 119 8.09 28.01 -2.37
N ARG A 120 6.80 28.22 -2.07
CA ARG A 120 5.93 27.16 -1.54
C ARG A 120 5.80 25.98 -2.51
N ALA A 121 5.59 26.26 -3.77
CA ALA A 121 5.46 25.26 -4.83
C ALA A 121 6.74 24.42 -4.98
N VAL A 122 7.89 25.07 -5.05
CA VAL A 122 9.21 24.43 -5.16
C VAL A 122 9.53 23.59 -3.92
N GLU A 123 9.27 24.12 -2.73
CA GLU A 123 9.54 23.38 -1.48
C GLU A 123 8.64 22.13 -1.36
N ARG A 124 7.37 22.24 -1.71
CA ARG A 124 6.47 21.07 -1.77
C ARG A 124 6.97 20.02 -2.75
N GLN A 125 7.35 20.42 -3.95
CA GLN A 125 7.90 19.49 -4.96
C GLN A 125 9.21 18.84 -4.48
N ARG A 126 10.06 19.62 -3.79
CA ARG A 126 11.30 19.09 -3.20
C ARG A 126 11.02 18.01 -2.16
N ILE A 127 10.07 18.26 -1.26
CA ILE A 127 9.64 17.30 -0.24
C ILE A 127 9.04 16.04 -0.89
N GLU A 128 8.19 16.20 -1.89
CA GLU A 128 7.60 15.07 -2.62
C GLU A 128 8.66 14.24 -3.35
N ARG A 129 9.60 14.88 -4.06
CA ARG A 129 10.71 14.19 -4.74
C ARG A 129 11.64 13.49 -3.74
N GLU A 130 11.97 14.14 -2.64
CA GLU A 130 12.82 13.55 -1.59
C GLU A 130 12.11 12.37 -0.92
N ASN A 131 10.81 12.45 -0.68
CA ASN A 131 10.03 11.34 -0.15
C ASN A 131 10.03 10.14 -1.11
N VAL A 132 9.81 10.38 -2.42
CA VAL A 132 9.90 9.34 -3.45
C VAL A 132 11.32 8.76 -3.52
N ARG A 133 12.35 9.58 -3.43
CA ARG A 133 13.75 9.13 -3.44
C ARG A 133 14.06 8.26 -2.23
N LEU A 134 13.71 8.74 -1.02
CA LEU A 134 13.92 8.00 0.21
C LEU A 134 13.15 6.67 0.23
N ARG A 135 11.91 6.67 -0.28
CA ARG A 135 11.15 5.43 -0.48
C ARG A 135 11.87 4.46 -1.40
N ARG A 136 12.37 4.91 -2.55
CA ARG A 136 13.15 4.08 -3.47
C ARG A 136 14.48 3.60 -2.87
N GLU A 137 15.15 4.42 -2.06
CA GLU A 137 16.36 4.00 -1.34
C GLU A 137 16.05 2.93 -0.29
N ILE A 138 14.93 3.05 0.43
CA ILE A 138 14.42 2.03 1.35
C ILE A 138 14.06 0.76 0.56
N GLU A 139 13.30 0.89 -0.53
CA GLU A 139 12.97 -0.22 -1.43
C GLU A 139 14.22 -0.94 -1.94
N ASN A 140 15.21 -0.22 -2.45
CA ASN A 140 16.46 -0.79 -2.94
C ASN A 140 17.31 -1.42 -1.82
N ARG A 141 17.26 -0.87 -0.61
CA ARG A 141 18.03 -1.37 0.54
C ARG A 141 17.40 -2.63 1.16
N TYR A 142 16.07 -2.78 1.06
CA TYR A 142 15.29 -3.87 1.62
C TYR A 142 14.53 -4.69 0.57
N SER A 143 14.54 -4.29 -0.69
CA SER A 143 13.94 -5.06 -1.77
C SER A 143 14.77 -6.30 -2.04
N PHE A 144 14.43 -7.33 -1.35
CA PHE A 144 14.63 -8.66 -1.86
C PHE A 144 13.74 -8.78 -3.09
N SER A 145 14.28 -8.88 -4.24
CA SER A 145 13.75 -8.72 -5.60
C SER A 145 12.25 -8.99 -5.87
N GLN A 146 11.49 -9.41 -4.87
CA GLN A 146 10.06 -9.77 -4.98
C GLN A 146 9.18 -9.36 -3.79
N ILE A 147 9.75 -8.85 -2.66
CA ILE A 147 8.95 -8.43 -1.50
C ILE A 147 8.81 -6.90 -1.53
N ILE A 148 7.56 -6.43 -1.64
CA ILE A 148 7.22 -5.02 -1.76
C ILE A 148 6.59 -4.53 -0.46
N GLY A 149 7.12 -3.44 0.09
CA GLY A 149 6.61 -2.77 1.29
C GLY A 149 7.61 -1.78 1.85
N TYR A 150 7.11 -0.76 2.54
CA TYR A 150 7.92 0.26 3.24
C TYR A 150 7.34 0.64 4.62
N SER A 151 6.22 0.03 5.00
CA SER A 151 5.62 0.23 6.32
C SER A 151 6.59 -0.17 7.44
N GLU A 152 6.47 0.43 8.62
CA GLU A 152 7.31 0.08 9.79
C GLU A 152 7.29 -1.42 10.07
N LEU A 153 6.11 -2.04 10.01
CA LEU A 153 5.97 -3.48 10.20
C LEU A 153 6.76 -4.30 9.17
N MET A 154 6.82 -3.84 7.91
CA MET A 154 7.61 -4.52 6.89
C MET A 154 9.11 -4.25 7.04
N ILE A 155 9.52 -3.10 7.54
CA ILE A 155 10.93 -2.81 7.88
C ILE A 155 11.42 -3.76 8.97
N ASP A 156 10.60 -4.06 9.98
CA ASP A 156 10.93 -5.05 11.01
C ASP A 156 11.10 -6.45 10.42
N VAL A 157 10.22 -6.85 9.49
CA VAL A 157 10.34 -8.12 8.76
C VAL A 157 11.64 -8.16 7.97
N PHE A 158 12.00 -7.13 7.20
CA PHE A 158 13.25 -7.07 6.45
C PHE A 158 14.47 -7.13 7.36
N THR A 159 14.41 -6.45 8.50
CA THR A 159 15.48 -6.49 9.51
C THR A 159 15.65 -7.90 10.08
N ALA A 160 14.55 -8.59 10.38
CA ALA A 160 14.58 -9.98 10.85
C ALA A 160 15.15 -10.91 9.79
N ILE A 161 14.75 -10.76 8.51
CA ILE A 161 15.31 -11.55 7.40
C ILE A 161 16.82 -11.36 7.30
N HIS A 162 17.32 -10.11 7.33
CA HIS A 162 18.76 -9.85 7.30
C HIS A 162 19.52 -10.50 8.45
N ARG A 163 19.01 -10.37 9.67
CA ARG A 163 19.67 -10.95 10.85
C ARG A 163 19.77 -12.46 10.80
N VAL A 164 18.75 -13.13 10.23
CA VAL A 164 18.70 -14.59 10.21
C VAL A 164 19.32 -15.18 8.94
N ALA A 165 19.52 -14.40 7.88
CA ALA A 165 20.01 -14.89 6.59
C ALA A 165 21.30 -15.69 6.72
N ASP A 166 22.33 -15.16 7.37
CA ASP A 166 23.64 -15.81 7.52
C ASP A 166 23.68 -16.93 8.58
N SER A 167 22.58 -17.16 9.31
CA SER A 167 22.52 -18.22 10.31
C SER A 167 21.95 -19.50 9.71
N ASN A 168 22.31 -20.66 10.29
CA ASN A 168 21.68 -21.97 9.98
C ASN A 168 20.46 -22.26 10.89
N ALA A 169 19.99 -21.27 11.65
CA ALA A 169 18.84 -21.45 12.53
C ALA A 169 17.57 -21.77 11.73
N THR A 170 16.74 -22.63 12.31
CA THR A 170 15.39 -22.88 11.79
C THR A 170 14.53 -21.63 11.93
N VAL A 171 13.83 -21.28 10.87
CA VAL A 171 12.94 -20.09 10.84
C VAL A 171 11.51 -20.57 10.67
N ILE A 172 10.60 -19.99 11.45
CA ILE A 172 9.16 -20.14 11.22
C ILE A 172 8.57 -18.80 10.81
N VAL A 173 7.94 -18.78 9.63
CA VAL A 173 7.25 -17.60 9.08
C VAL A 173 5.76 -17.72 9.39
N ARG A 174 5.25 -16.84 10.23
CA ARG A 174 3.83 -16.81 10.63
C ARG A 174 3.11 -15.65 9.95
N GLY A 175 1.88 -15.88 9.56
CA GLY A 175 1.04 -14.85 8.96
C GLY A 175 -0.14 -15.45 8.21
N GLU A 176 -1.16 -14.64 8.00
CA GLU A 176 -2.37 -15.05 7.30
C GLU A 176 -2.09 -15.57 5.88
N SER A 177 -3.04 -16.29 5.30
CA SER A 177 -2.94 -16.73 3.91
C SER A 177 -2.82 -15.52 2.97
N GLY A 178 -1.93 -15.63 1.96
CA GLY A 178 -1.75 -14.58 0.96
C GLY A 178 -0.90 -13.38 1.39
N THR A 179 -0.23 -13.40 2.56
CA THR A 179 0.65 -12.32 3.02
C THR A 179 2.03 -12.31 2.35
N GLY A 180 2.45 -13.43 1.72
CA GLY A 180 3.75 -13.55 1.04
C GLY A 180 4.79 -14.38 1.80
N LYS A 181 4.38 -15.35 2.65
CA LYS A 181 5.29 -16.20 3.45
C LYS A 181 6.37 -16.89 2.61
N GLU A 182 6.04 -17.41 1.42
CA GLU A 182 7.00 -18.04 0.52
C GLU A 182 8.06 -17.04 0.02
N LEU A 183 7.67 -15.79 -0.29
CA LEU A 183 8.62 -14.76 -0.71
C LEU A 183 9.64 -14.46 0.38
N VAL A 184 9.21 -14.44 1.65
CA VAL A 184 10.10 -14.29 2.80
C VAL A 184 11.07 -15.47 2.91
N ALA A 185 10.59 -16.71 2.75
CA ALA A 185 11.45 -17.88 2.77
C ALA A 185 12.51 -17.85 1.65
N ARG A 186 12.12 -17.45 0.44
CA ARG A 186 13.04 -17.24 -0.70
C ARG A 186 14.06 -16.14 -0.41
N ALA A 187 13.61 -15.01 0.16
CA ALA A 187 14.51 -13.92 0.54
C ALA A 187 15.55 -14.35 1.56
N ILE A 188 15.17 -15.14 2.57
CA ILE A 188 16.10 -15.70 3.55
C ILE A 188 17.14 -16.61 2.86
N HIS A 189 16.70 -17.46 1.93
CA HIS A 189 17.60 -18.36 1.20
C HIS A 189 18.59 -17.58 0.32
N TYR A 190 18.10 -16.71 -0.55
CA TYR A 190 18.94 -15.99 -1.52
C TYR A 190 19.90 -14.98 -0.88
N ASN A 191 19.64 -14.52 0.33
CA ASN A 191 20.54 -13.67 1.11
C ASN A 191 21.40 -14.46 2.11
N SER A 192 21.44 -15.80 2.04
CA SER A 192 22.21 -16.65 2.94
C SER A 192 23.49 -17.18 2.28
N SER A 193 24.36 -17.76 3.10
CA SER A 193 25.53 -18.52 2.63
C SER A 193 25.17 -19.75 1.78
N ARG A 194 23.89 -20.18 1.79
CA ARG A 194 23.35 -21.30 0.99
C ARG A 194 22.65 -20.85 -0.29
N SER A 195 22.79 -19.60 -0.69
CA SER A 195 22.11 -19.03 -1.86
C SER A 195 22.44 -19.73 -3.19
N SER A 196 23.61 -20.36 -3.28
CA SER A 196 24.01 -21.17 -4.44
C SER A 196 23.46 -22.61 -4.41
N GLY A 197 22.94 -23.07 -3.27
CA GLY A 197 22.32 -24.38 -3.10
C GLY A 197 20.85 -24.39 -3.56
N PRO A 198 20.24 -25.58 -3.57
CA PRO A 198 18.84 -25.72 -3.95
C PRO A 198 17.88 -25.08 -2.93
N PHE A 199 16.84 -24.40 -3.43
CA PHE A 199 15.66 -24.02 -2.65
C PHE A 199 14.51 -24.96 -3.01
N ILE A 200 14.14 -25.85 -2.10
CA ILE A 200 13.08 -26.83 -2.31
C ILE A 200 11.85 -26.44 -1.48
N GLY A 201 10.78 -26.01 -2.13
CA GLY A 201 9.51 -25.69 -1.48
C GLY A 201 8.53 -26.86 -1.56
N VAL A 202 7.81 -27.10 -0.46
CA VAL A 202 6.74 -28.09 -0.35
C VAL A 202 5.56 -27.47 0.39
N ASN A 203 4.39 -27.49 -0.23
CA ASN A 203 3.15 -27.12 0.45
C ASN A 203 2.53 -28.39 1.06
N CYS A 204 2.49 -28.44 2.40
CA CYS A 204 2.02 -29.61 3.13
C CYS A 204 0.51 -29.83 3.03
N ALA A 205 -0.26 -28.79 2.71
CA ALA A 205 -1.71 -28.87 2.54
C ALA A 205 -2.13 -29.30 1.12
N ALA A 206 -1.21 -29.30 0.15
CA ALA A 206 -1.55 -29.52 -1.25
C ALA A 206 -1.80 -31.00 -1.61
N LEU A 207 -1.34 -31.94 -0.79
CA LEU A 207 -1.36 -33.36 -1.04
C LEU A 207 -1.97 -34.16 0.13
N PRO A 208 -2.64 -35.30 -0.13
CA PRO A 208 -3.02 -36.25 0.91
C PRO A 208 -1.80 -36.75 1.72
N GLU A 209 -2.01 -37.13 2.97
CA GLU A 209 -0.95 -37.48 3.94
C GLU A 209 0.04 -38.53 3.43
N ASN A 210 -0.47 -39.59 2.78
CA ASN A 210 0.37 -40.65 2.21
C ASN A 210 1.23 -40.17 1.03
N LEU A 211 0.75 -39.22 0.24
CA LEU A 211 1.51 -38.67 -0.87
C LEU A 211 2.54 -37.64 -0.40
N ILE A 212 2.21 -36.81 0.58
CA ILE A 212 3.17 -35.86 1.15
C ILE A 212 4.32 -36.59 1.85
N GLU A 213 4.05 -37.74 2.48
CA GLU A 213 5.09 -38.58 3.06
C GLU A 213 6.08 -39.10 2.02
N ALA A 214 5.56 -39.62 0.90
CA ALA A 214 6.39 -40.09 -0.22
C ALA A 214 7.18 -38.98 -0.89
N GLU A 215 6.59 -37.78 -0.98
CA GLU A 215 7.28 -36.59 -1.49
C GLU A 215 8.41 -36.13 -0.58
N LEU A 216 8.18 -36.05 0.73
CA LEU A 216 9.18 -35.57 1.69
C LEU A 216 10.37 -36.51 1.81
N PHE A 217 10.10 -37.82 2.03
CA PHE A 217 11.12 -38.79 2.36
C PHE A 217 11.60 -39.64 1.19
N GLY A 218 10.87 -39.62 0.05
CA GLY A 218 11.15 -40.52 -1.07
C GLY A 218 10.72 -41.94 -0.84
N HIS A 219 10.85 -42.81 -1.84
CA HIS A 219 10.47 -44.20 -1.71
C HIS A 219 11.37 -45.12 -2.56
N GLU A 220 11.54 -46.35 -2.09
CA GLU A 220 12.15 -47.45 -2.83
C GLU A 220 11.10 -48.11 -3.74
N LYS A 221 11.59 -48.84 -4.75
CA LYS A 221 10.71 -49.62 -5.62
C LYS A 221 9.91 -50.67 -4.78
N GLY A 222 8.56 -50.62 -4.97
CA GLY A 222 7.66 -51.55 -4.26
C GLY A 222 7.25 -51.11 -2.85
N ALA A 223 7.58 -49.90 -2.43
CA ALA A 223 7.24 -49.39 -1.10
C ALA A 223 5.71 -49.27 -0.87
N PHE A 224 4.94 -49.06 -1.93
CA PHE A 224 3.46 -49.05 -1.94
C PHE A 224 2.93 -49.41 -3.32
N THR A 225 1.61 -49.65 -3.42
CA THR A 225 0.95 -49.95 -4.71
C THR A 225 1.08 -48.77 -5.68
N GLY A 226 1.88 -48.97 -6.74
CA GLY A 226 2.20 -47.93 -7.71
C GLY A 226 3.65 -47.42 -7.67
N ALA A 227 4.47 -47.83 -6.70
CA ALA A 227 5.89 -47.51 -6.62
C ALA A 227 6.70 -48.31 -7.67
N ALA A 228 6.63 -47.92 -8.95
CA ALA A 228 7.29 -48.60 -10.04
C ALA A 228 8.81 -48.50 -10.06
N GLY A 229 9.36 -47.44 -9.43
CA GLY A 229 10.79 -47.16 -9.31
C GLY A 229 11.16 -46.52 -7.97
N MET A 230 12.44 -46.31 -7.78
CA MET A 230 12.96 -45.51 -6.67
C MET A 230 12.81 -43.99 -7.02
N VAL A 231 12.39 -43.19 -6.03
CA VAL A 231 12.28 -41.74 -6.15
C VAL A 231 12.92 -41.08 -4.94
N GLU A 232 13.77 -40.09 -5.19
CA GLU A 232 14.41 -39.27 -4.15
C GLU A 232 13.40 -38.32 -3.50
N GLY A 233 13.47 -38.21 -2.17
CA GLY A 233 12.65 -37.32 -1.39
C GLY A 233 13.10 -35.87 -1.46
N ARG A 234 12.24 -34.97 -1.01
CA ARG A 234 12.51 -33.52 -0.94
C ARG A 234 13.65 -33.18 0.01
N PHE A 235 13.82 -33.96 1.09
CA PHE A 235 14.95 -33.81 1.98
C PHE A 235 16.30 -34.11 1.29
N GLU A 236 16.37 -35.17 0.49
CA GLU A 236 17.56 -35.49 -0.30
C GLU A 236 17.86 -34.43 -1.34
N ARG A 237 16.83 -33.96 -2.04
CA ARG A 237 16.96 -32.93 -3.07
C ARG A 237 17.33 -31.55 -2.52
N ALA A 238 17.08 -31.29 -1.23
CA ALA A 238 17.41 -30.03 -0.56
C ALA A 238 18.82 -30.05 0.06
N ASP A 239 19.57 -31.15 -0.09
CA ASP A 239 20.91 -31.29 0.48
C ASP A 239 21.86 -30.17 0.03
N GLY A 240 22.62 -29.61 0.96
CA GLY A 240 23.46 -28.40 0.73
C GLY A 240 22.69 -27.08 0.59
N GLY A 241 21.35 -27.09 0.66
CA GLY A 241 20.49 -25.95 0.42
C GLY A 241 19.48 -25.67 1.52
N THR A 242 18.27 -25.29 1.10
CA THR A 242 17.15 -24.93 2.00
C THR A 242 15.91 -25.72 1.64
N LEU A 243 15.28 -26.34 2.64
CA LEU A 243 13.95 -26.93 2.56
C LEU A 243 12.94 -25.95 3.15
N PHE A 244 11.92 -25.58 2.38
CA PHE A 244 10.81 -24.77 2.80
C PHE A 244 9.53 -25.60 2.91
N LEU A 245 8.94 -25.69 4.10
CA LEU A 245 7.68 -26.37 4.36
C LEU A 245 6.58 -25.33 4.61
N ASP A 246 5.70 -25.16 3.63
CA ASP A 246 4.54 -24.29 3.77
C ASP A 246 3.37 -25.01 4.41
N GLU A 247 2.59 -24.31 5.22
CA GLU A 247 1.43 -24.82 5.99
C GLU A 247 1.78 -26.04 6.84
N ILE A 248 2.86 -25.95 7.64
CA ILE A 248 3.39 -27.03 8.48
C ILE A 248 2.37 -27.56 9.48
N GLY A 249 1.39 -26.74 9.92
CA GLY A 249 0.34 -27.11 10.86
C GLY A 249 -0.59 -28.22 10.35
N THR A 250 -0.69 -28.39 9.03
CA THR A 250 -1.57 -29.39 8.40
C THR A 250 -1.01 -30.81 8.41
N LEU A 251 0.25 -31.01 8.81
CA LEU A 251 0.85 -32.34 8.86
C LEU A 251 0.22 -33.20 9.95
N GLY A 252 -0.10 -34.45 9.63
CA GLY A 252 -0.55 -35.44 10.62
C GLY A 252 0.54 -35.83 11.60
N LEU A 253 0.15 -36.25 12.84
CA LEU A 253 1.07 -36.63 13.94
C LEU A 253 2.15 -37.65 13.54
N PRO A 254 1.87 -38.69 12.70
CA PRO A 254 2.89 -39.62 12.25
C PRO A 254 4.01 -38.93 11.45
N LEU A 255 3.65 -38.00 10.56
CA LEU A 255 4.62 -37.23 9.76
C LEU A 255 5.41 -36.25 10.61
N GLN A 256 4.76 -35.58 11.56
CA GLN A 256 5.44 -34.74 12.54
C GLN A 256 6.53 -35.49 13.30
N SER A 257 6.28 -36.74 13.71
CA SER A 257 7.28 -37.59 14.40
C SER A 257 8.46 -37.95 13.50
N LYS A 258 8.20 -38.24 12.22
CA LYS A 258 9.29 -38.53 11.25
C LYS A 258 10.10 -37.28 10.94
N LEU A 259 9.42 -36.12 10.77
CA LEU A 259 10.07 -34.84 10.57
C LEU A 259 11.01 -34.49 11.72
N LEU A 260 10.56 -34.67 12.98
CA LEU A 260 11.38 -34.42 14.17
C LEU A 260 12.65 -35.22 14.13
N ARG A 261 12.58 -36.54 13.84
CA ARG A 261 13.76 -37.38 13.72
C ARG A 261 14.77 -36.89 12.71
N VAL A 262 14.30 -36.49 11.51
CA VAL A 262 15.24 -35.95 10.50
C VAL A 262 15.89 -34.65 10.96
N LEU A 263 15.19 -33.82 11.72
CA LEU A 263 15.74 -32.57 12.26
C LEU A 263 16.75 -32.79 13.39
N GLU A 264 16.62 -33.89 14.13
CA GLU A 264 17.54 -34.27 15.21
C GLU A 264 18.77 -35.00 14.66
N ASP A 265 18.54 -36.08 13.88
CA ASP A 265 19.57 -37.00 13.43
C ASP A 265 20.31 -36.48 12.18
N ARG A 266 19.73 -35.57 11.44
CA ARG A 266 20.20 -35.11 10.11
C ARG A 266 20.29 -36.27 9.11
N GLU A 267 19.39 -37.23 9.24
CA GLU A 267 19.36 -38.46 8.44
C GLU A 267 17.94 -38.74 7.98
N VAL A 268 17.80 -39.17 6.71
CA VAL A 268 16.53 -39.54 6.10
C VAL A 268 16.56 -41.00 5.66
N THR A 269 15.41 -41.68 5.80
CA THR A 269 15.24 -43.05 5.29
C THR A 269 14.03 -43.07 4.38
N ARG A 270 14.22 -43.57 3.16
CA ARG A 270 13.12 -43.66 2.16
C ARG A 270 12.07 -44.68 2.61
N LEU A 271 10.83 -44.46 2.18
CA LEU A 271 9.74 -45.40 2.43
C LEU A 271 10.08 -46.77 1.82
N GLY A 272 9.90 -47.82 2.59
CA GLY A 272 10.28 -49.20 2.22
C GLY A 272 11.78 -49.46 2.18
N GLY A 273 12.63 -48.46 2.42
CA GLY A 273 14.08 -48.60 2.47
C GLY A 273 14.63 -48.90 3.85
N LYS A 274 15.87 -49.38 3.89
CA LYS A 274 16.66 -49.63 5.13
C LYS A 274 17.90 -48.73 5.19
N ARG A 275 18.22 -48.04 4.11
CA ARG A 275 19.44 -47.22 4.01
C ARG A 275 19.14 -45.83 4.55
N THR A 276 19.97 -45.39 5.45
CA THR A 276 19.96 -44.04 6.01
C THR A 276 20.86 -43.13 5.15
N ILE A 277 20.38 -41.95 4.82
CA ILE A 277 21.06 -40.98 3.99
C ILE A 277 21.22 -39.71 4.82
N LYS A 278 22.47 -39.23 4.95
CA LYS A 278 22.75 -37.96 5.65
C LYS A 278 22.37 -36.79 4.80
N VAL A 279 21.77 -35.76 5.39
CA VAL A 279 21.35 -34.54 4.73
C VAL A 279 21.77 -33.32 5.54
N ASP A 280 22.36 -32.34 4.88
CA ASP A 280 22.67 -31.04 5.46
C ASP A 280 21.75 -29.96 4.88
N ILE A 281 20.65 -29.75 5.53
CA ILE A 281 19.64 -28.77 5.10
C ILE A 281 19.47 -27.64 6.09
N ARG A 282 19.12 -26.47 5.60
CA ARG A 282 18.49 -25.40 6.36
C ARG A 282 16.98 -25.54 6.26
N LEU A 283 16.28 -25.56 7.40
CA LEU A 283 14.81 -25.62 7.40
C LEU A 283 14.20 -24.22 7.58
N ILE A 284 13.25 -23.91 6.73
CA ILE A 284 12.33 -22.78 6.89
C ILE A 284 10.91 -23.36 6.85
N THR A 285 10.06 -22.98 7.79
CA THR A 285 8.66 -23.42 7.84
C THR A 285 7.73 -22.22 7.76
N ALA A 286 6.50 -22.43 7.29
CA ALA A 286 5.47 -21.39 7.31
C ALA A 286 4.12 -21.97 7.77
N THR A 287 3.30 -21.13 8.40
CA THR A 287 1.94 -21.47 8.80
C THR A 287 1.06 -20.24 8.95
N ASN A 288 -0.22 -20.40 8.70
CA ASN A 288 -1.28 -19.45 9.06
C ASN A 288 -2.05 -19.88 10.32
N GLU A 289 -1.77 -21.09 10.85
CA GLU A 289 -2.44 -21.65 12.01
C GLU A 289 -1.78 -21.22 13.32
N ASN A 290 -2.57 -21.17 14.38
CA ASN A 290 -2.09 -21.03 15.74
C ASN A 290 -1.60 -22.39 16.26
N LEU A 291 -0.27 -22.64 16.16
CA LEU A 291 0.32 -23.92 16.57
C LEU A 291 0.17 -24.18 18.07
N GLU A 292 0.13 -23.15 18.89
CA GLU A 292 -0.06 -23.24 20.34
C GLU A 292 -1.45 -23.81 20.68
N GLU A 293 -2.49 -23.38 19.95
CA GLU A 293 -3.82 -23.95 20.04
C GLU A 293 -3.88 -25.39 19.50
N ALA A 294 -3.19 -25.65 18.37
CA ALA A 294 -3.10 -27.00 17.81
C ALA A 294 -2.42 -27.98 18.75
N ILE A 295 -1.41 -27.56 19.54
CA ILE A 295 -0.78 -28.36 20.61
C ILE A 295 -1.80 -28.63 21.71
N ALA A 296 -2.51 -27.63 22.19
CA ALA A 296 -3.52 -27.80 23.26
C ALA A 296 -4.65 -28.77 22.85
N GLN A 297 -4.97 -28.82 21.55
CA GLN A 297 -5.95 -29.75 20.97
C GLN A 297 -5.39 -31.13 20.62
N GLY A 298 -4.08 -31.33 20.77
CA GLY A 298 -3.41 -32.59 20.44
C GLY A 298 -3.23 -32.86 18.94
N HIS A 299 -3.35 -31.83 18.10
CA HIS A 299 -3.15 -31.92 16.65
C HIS A 299 -1.70 -31.65 16.23
N PHE A 300 -0.92 -30.99 17.07
CA PHE A 300 0.49 -30.69 16.82
C PHE A 300 1.35 -31.11 18.00
N ARG A 301 2.53 -31.66 17.73
CA ARG A 301 3.45 -32.12 18.76
C ARG A 301 4.25 -30.97 19.35
N GLU A 302 4.33 -30.92 20.66
CA GLU A 302 5.06 -29.90 21.42
C GLU A 302 6.58 -29.96 21.16
N ASP A 303 7.15 -31.19 21.05
CA ASP A 303 8.58 -31.39 20.79
C ASP A 303 8.99 -30.85 19.39
N LEU A 304 8.19 -31.12 18.38
CA LEU A 304 8.42 -30.55 17.04
C LEU A 304 8.28 -29.03 17.05
N TYR A 305 7.28 -28.50 17.76
CA TYR A 305 7.09 -27.04 17.87
C TYR A 305 8.36 -26.37 18.41
N TYR A 306 8.94 -26.81 19.51
CA TYR A 306 10.17 -26.19 20.03
C TYR A 306 11.36 -26.36 19.08
N ARG A 307 11.40 -27.41 18.26
CA ARG A 307 12.44 -27.59 17.27
C ARG A 307 12.36 -26.67 16.07
N ILE A 308 11.15 -26.28 15.65
CA ILE A 308 10.94 -25.42 14.50
C ILE A 308 10.77 -23.94 14.89
N ASN A 309 10.30 -23.63 16.08
CA ASN A 309 10.06 -22.26 16.56
C ASN A 309 11.31 -21.65 17.20
N VAL A 310 12.43 -21.64 16.46
CA VAL A 310 13.70 -21.05 16.93
C VAL A 310 13.74 -19.55 16.65
N VAL A 311 13.44 -19.15 15.42
CA VAL A 311 13.35 -17.75 15.03
C VAL A 311 12.01 -17.49 14.35
N PRO A 312 11.01 -16.95 15.07
CA PRO A 312 9.75 -16.58 14.47
C PRO A 312 9.85 -15.25 13.71
N ILE A 313 9.26 -15.21 12.51
CA ILE A 313 9.07 -13.99 11.72
C ILE A 313 7.56 -13.85 11.46
N TYR A 314 6.99 -12.73 11.89
CA TYR A 314 5.55 -12.45 11.73
C TYR A 314 5.31 -11.52 10.56
N LEU A 315 4.58 -11.99 9.53
CA LEU A 315 4.14 -11.15 8.42
C LEU A 315 2.83 -10.47 8.78
N PRO A 316 2.79 -9.14 8.74
CA PRO A 316 1.57 -8.40 9.01
C PRO A 316 0.55 -8.63 7.87
N PRO A 317 -0.74 -8.75 8.18
CA PRO A 317 -1.78 -8.76 7.17
C PRO A 317 -1.86 -7.39 6.46
N LEU A 318 -2.36 -7.36 5.24
CA LEU A 318 -2.35 -6.18 4.39
C LEU A 318 -3.14 -5.00 5.00
N ARG A 319 -4.20 -5.27 5.76
CA ARG A 319 -4.99 -4.25 6.47
C ARG A 319 -4.21 -3.49 7.55
N ASP A 320 -3.13 -4.06 8.08
CA ASP A 320 -2.28 -3.44 9.10
C ASP A 320 -1.08 -2.68 8.48
N ARG A 321 -0.88 -2.81 7.15
CA ARG A 321 0.15 -2.10 6.37
C ARG A 321 -0.47 -1.40 5.14
N ARG A 322 -1.54 -0.65 5.37
CA ARG A 322 -2.33 0.01 4.30
C ARG A 322 -1.49 0.95 3.43
N GLU A 323 -0.49 1.58 4.03
CA GLU A 323 0.48 2.45 3.34
C GLU A 323 1.24 1.73 2.21
N ASP A 324 1.40 0.41 2.29
CA ASP A 324 2.05 -0.37 1.22
C ASP A 324 1.13 -0.60 0.02
N ILE A 325 -0.20 -0.43 0.17
CA ILE A 325 -1.18 -0.71 -0.88
C ILE A 325 -0.92 0.10 -2.16
N PRO A 326 -0.70 1.43 -2.12
CA PRO A 326 -0.43 2.19 -3.35
C PRO A 326 0.80 1.69 -4.11
N LEU A 327 1.84 1.27 -3.40
CA LEU A 327 3.06 0.73 -4.01
C LEU A 327 2.80 -0.64 -4.66
N LEU A 328 2.03 -1.51 -3.98
CA LEU A 328 1.61 -2.80 -4.52
C LEU A 328 0.72 -2.64 -5.76
N LEU A 329 -0.20 -1.65 -5.75
CA LEU A 329 -1.05 -1.33 -6.90
C LEU A 329 -0.21 -0.94 -8.12
N ASP A 330 0.72 0.00 -7.97
CA ASP A 330 1.59 0.44 -9.06
C ASP A 330 2.41 -0.73 -9.62
N HIS A 331 2.98 -1.56 -8.75
CA HIS A 331 3.71 -2.76 -9.16
C HIS A 331 2.85 -3.74 -9.95
N PHE A 332 1.69 -4.12 -9.44
CA PHE A 332 0.83 -5.10 -10.09
C PHE A 332 0.24 -4.57 -11.40
N ILE A 333 -0.18 -3.31 -11.44
CA ILE A 333 -0.68 -2.70 -12.68
C ILE A 333 0.39 -2.74 -13.77
N ARG A 334 1.62 -2.31 -13.48
CA ARG A 334 2.74 -2.34 -14.45
C ARG A 334 2.99 -3.77 -14.91
N ARG A 335 3.15 -4.70 -13.98
CA ARG A 335 3.42 -6.11 -14.28
C ARG A 335 2.35 -6.71 -15.18
N PHE A 336 1.07 -6.54 -14.85
CA PHE A 336 -0.01 -7.12 -15.64
C PHE A 336 -0.23 -6.40 -16.97
N CYS A 337 0.01 -5.09 -17.07
CA CYS A 337 0.00 -4.41 -18.36
C CYS A 337 1.08 -4.97 -19.28
N ASP A 338 2.28 -5.23 -18.78
CA ASP A 338 3.38 -5.82 -19.55
C ASP A 338 3.09 -7.27 -19.92
N GLU A 339 2.62 -8.10 -18.98
CA GLU A 339 2.27 -9.53 -19.22
C GLU A 339 1.17 -9.68 -20.27
N HIS A 340 0.13 -8.86 -20.20
CA HIS A 340 -1.00 -8.91 -21.13
C HIS A 340 -0.82 -8.05 -22.39
N ARG A 341 0.30 -7.32 -22.51
CA ARG A 341 0.63 -6.43 -23.63
C ARG A 341 -0.46 -5.39 -23.90
N VAL A 342 -1.07 -4.88 -22.84
CA VAL A 342 -2.04 -3.79 -22.90
C VAL A 342 -1.34 -2.45 -22.60
N ARG A 343 -1.99 -1.34 -23.01
CA ARG A 343 -1.47 -0.02 -22.67
C ARG A 343 -1.36 0.15 -21.17
N GLN A 344 -0.35 0.89 -20.73
CA GLN A 344 -0.16 1.22 -19.32
C GLN A 344 -1.42 1.90 -18.77
N LYS A 345 -1.97 1.32 -17.71
CA LYS A 345 -3.13 1.83 -17.00
C LYS A 345 -2.72 2.59 -15.75
N HIS A 346 -3.61 3.44 -15.28
CA HIS A 346 -3.48 4.18 -14.04
C HIS A 346 -4.73 3.96 -13.20
N ILE A 347 -4.57 4.04 -11.89
CA ILE A 347 -5.69 3.98 -10.96
C ILE A 347 -5.95 5.38 -10.41
N ASP A 348 -7.21 5.79 -10.32
CA ASP A 348 -7.57 7.08 -9.77
C ASP A 348 -7.49 7.10 -8.23
N GLN A 349 -7.46 8.30 -7.66
CA GLN A 349 -7.31 8.47 -6.21
C GLN A 349 -8.53 7.98 -5.44
N GLU A 350 -9.71 8.06 -6.01
CA GLU A 350 -10.94 7.57 -5.38
C GLU A 350 -10.91 6.06 -5.24
N ALA A 351 -10.54 5.35 -6.31
CA ALA A 351 -10.38 3.89 -6.26
C ALA A 351 -9.28 3.46 -5.29
N ILE A 352 -8.15 4.18 -5.23
CA ILE A 352 -7.08 3.91 -4.25
C ILE A 352 -7.62 4.01 -2.82
N ASN A 353 -8.42 5.02 -2.50
CA ASN A 353 -8.99 5.21 -1.17
C ASN A 353 -9.88 4.02 -0.76
N TYR A 354 -10.77 3.55 -1.65
CA TYR A 354 -11.57 2.35 -1.39
C TYR A 354 -10.69 1.11 -1.15
N LEU A 355 -9.64 0.93 -1.94
CA LEU A 355 -8.72 -0.19 -1.80
C LEU A 355 -7.89 -0.12 -0.51
N MET A 356 -7.53 1.07 -0.04
CA MET A 356 -6.84 1.26 1.25
C MET A 356 -7.73 0.95 2.46
N ASP A 357 -9.03 1.20 2.35
CA ASP A 357 -9.99 0.96 3.44
C ASP A 357 -10.46 -0.49 3.50
N TYR A 358 -10.28 -1.26 2.44
CA TYR A 358 -10.74 -2.64 2.35
C TYR A 358 -9.96 -3.57 3.30
N GLN A 359 -10.64 -4.60 3.85
CA GLN A 359 -10.07 -5.49 4.89
C GLN A 359 -9.09 -6.54 4.38
N TRP A 360 -9.06 -6.80 3.08
CA TRP A 360 -8.13 -7.74 2.42
C TRP A 360 -7.99 -9.08 3.15
N LYS A 361 -9.07 -9.82 3.34
CA LYS A 361 -9.04 -11.14 4.00
C LYS A 361 -8.08 -12.14 3.33
N GLY A 362 -7.93 -12.05 2.01
CA GLY A 362 -6.94 -12.80 1.22
C GLY A 362 -5.62 -12.07 1.01
N ASN A 363 -5.41 -10.93 1.72
CA ASN A 363 -4.17 -10.18 1.74
C ASN A 363 -3.66 -9.78 0.34
N VAL A 364 -2.35 -9.87 0.11
CA VAL A 364 -1.71 -9.49 -1.16
C VAL A 364 -2.20 -10.35 -2.33
N ARG A 365 -2.49 -11.65 -2.10
CA ARG A 365 -3.02 -12.53 -3.16
C ARG A 365 -4.40 -12.08 -3.66
N GLU A 366 -5.26 -11.60 -2.78
CA GLU A 366 -6.57 -11.05 -3.15
C GLU A 366 -6.41 -9.74 -3.93
N LEU A 367 -5.52 -8.85 -3.48
CA LEU A 367 -5.19 -7.60 -4.18
C LEU A 367 -4.63 -7.88 -5.58
N GLU A 368 -3.66 -8.79 -5.70
CA GLU A 368 -3.05 -9.20 -6.96
C GLU A 368 -4.10 -9.71 -7.96
N ASN A 369 -4.98 -10.64 -7.53
CA ASN A 369 -6.05 -11.18 -8.35
C ASN A 369 -7.05 -10.10 -8.78
N LEU A 370 -7.37 -9.15 -7.89
CA LEU A 370 -8.26 -8.04 -8.22
C LEU A 370 -7.64 -7.18 -9.32
N ILE A 371 -6.38 -6.77 -9.16
CA ILE A 371 -5.71 -5.90 -10.12
C ILE A 371 -5.53 -6.59 -11.47
N GLN A 372 -5.16 -7.87 -11.48
CA GLN A 372 -5.12 -8.63 -12.73
C GLN A 372 -6.45 -8.60 -13.47
N ARG A 373 -7.56 -8.84 -12.75
CA ARG A 373 -8.90 -8.76 -13.34
C ARG A 373 -9.22 -7.37 -13.87
N LEU A 374 -8.92 -6.31 -13.10
CA LEU A 374 -9.19 -4.93 -13.51
C LEU A 374 -8.37 -4.54 -14.75
N VAL A 375 -7.11 -4.92 -14.83
CA VAL A 375 -6.25 -4.65 -15.99
C VAL A 375 -6.78 -5.33 -17.25
N VAL A 376 -7.28 -6.56 -17.13
CA VAL A 376 -7.77 -7.33 -18.29
C VAL A 376 -9.18 -6.92 -18.72
N MET A 377 -10.06 -6.59 -17.75
CA MET A 377 -11.49 -6.38 -18.00
C MET A 377 -11.88 -4.91 -18.25
N THR A 378 -11.00 -3.96 -17.98
CA THR A 378 -11.27 -2.53 -18.18
C THR A 378 -10.65 -2.08 -19.50
N ASP A 379 -11.43 -1.50 -20.40
CA ASP A 379 -10.92 -0.94 -21.67
C ASP A 379 -10.26 0.43 -21.47
N ASP A 380 -10.69 1.19 -20.46
CA ASP A 380 -10.19 2.52 -20.16
C ASP A 380 -8.73 2.52 -19.69
N GLU A 381 -8.00 3.60 -19.97
CA GLU A 381 -6.64 3.81 -19.46
C GLU A 381 -6.62 4.16 -17.96
N ILE A 382 -7.78 4.61 -17.40
CA ILE A 382 -7.93 4.96 -16.00
C ILE A 382 -8.88 3.97 -15.32
N ILE A 383 -8.40 3.28 -14.31
CA ILE A 383 -9.20 2.41 -13.45
C ILE A 383 -9.81 3.27 -12.33
N GLY A 384 -11.08 3.59 -12.45
CA GLY A 384 -11.83 4.37 -11.47
C GLY A 384 -12.65 3.53 -10.49
N ALA A 385 -13.26 4.16 -9.50
CA ALA A 385 -14.10 3.50 -8.50
C ALA A 385 -15.24 2.68 -9.13
N SER A 386 -15.81 3.13 -10.26
CA SER A 386 -16.85 2.40 -10.98
C SER A 386 -16.45 1.02 -11.50
N HIS A 387 -15.15 0.75 -11.65
CA HIS A 387 -14.61 -0.54 -12.08
C HIS A 387 -14.41 -1.51 -10.90
N LEU A 388 -14.45 -0.99 -9.66
CA LEU A 388 -14.29 -1.82 -8.46
C LEU A 388 -15.52 -2.68 -8.21
N PRO A 389 -15.32 -3.89 -7.67
CA PRO A 389 -16.43 -4.77 -7.32
C PRO A 389 -17.31 -4.15 -6.22
N PRO A 390 -18.64 -4.41 -6.26
CA PRO A 390 -19.59 -3.85 -5.26
C PRO A 390 -19.22 -4.15 -3.79
N HIS A 391 -18.61 -5.30 -3.52
CA HIS A 391 -18.21 -5.67 -2.15
C HIS A 391 -17.06 -4.82 -1.59
N ILE A 392 -16.28 -4.16 -2.43
CA ILE A 392 -15.25 -3.19 -2.00
C ILE A 392 -15.89 -1.82 -1.77
N LEU A 393 -16.80 -1.40 -2.66
CA LEU A 393 -17.48 -0.10 -2.56
C LEU A 393 -18.44 0.00 -1.36
N ASN A 394 -19.08 -1.12 -0.99
CA ASN A 394 -20.12 -1.15 0.03
C ASN A 394 -19.61 -1.46 1.45
N GLN A 395 -18.31 -1.50 1.69
CA GLN A 395 -17.81 -1.63 3.06
C GLN A 395 -17.94 -0.32 3.83
N PRO A 396 -18.41 -0.35 5.09
CA PRO A 396 -18.34 0.83 5.95
C PRO A 396 -16.87 1.22 6.11
N SER A 397 -16.50 2.41 5.64
CA SER A 397 -15.13 2.94 5.73
C SER A 397 -14.67 2.93 7.19
N ALA A 398 -13.58 2.20 7.46
CA ALA A 398 -12.92 2.20 8.76
C ALA A 398 -12.02 3.43 8.96
N TYR A 399 -11.88 4.24 7.91
CA TYR A 399 -11.06 5.45 7.94
C TYR A 399 -11.86 6.60 8.54
N LYS A 400 -11.60 6.92 9.79
CA LYS A 400 -11.86 8.24 10.35
C LYS A 400 -10.59 9.06 10.07
N PRO A 401 -10.63 10.04 9.16
CA PRO A 401 -9.54 11.01 9.10
C PRO A 401 -9.51 11.78 10.42
N ASP A 402 -8.37 11.79 11.09
CA ASP A 402 -8.06 12.76 12.15
C ASP A 402 -7.96 14.16 11.52
N SER A 403 -9.08 14.70 11.12
CA SER A 403 -9.26 16.10 10.74
C SER A 403 -10.64 16.53 11.20
N PRO A 404 -10.77 17.66 11.90
CA PRO A 404 -12.05 18.19 12.32
C PRO A 404 -12.74 18.83 11.10
N GLY A 405 -13.37 18.02 10.28
CA GLY A 405 -14.14 18.44 9.12
C GLY A 405 -15.36 17.55 8.95
N ILE A 406 -16.49 18.07 9.38
CA ILE A 406 -17.89 17.79 9.02
C ILE A 406 -18.09 16.43 8.32
N ALA A 407 -18.56 15.43 9.07
CA ALA A 407 -19.05 14.17 8.52
C ALA A 407 -20.14 14.45 7.46
N PRO A 408 -20.17 13.70 6.32
CA PRO A 408 -21.29 13.79 5.40
C PRO A 408 -22.56 13.36 6.16
N GLU A 409 -23.52 14.26 6.24
CA GLU A 409 -24.82 14.04 6.83
C GLU A 409 -25.44 12.79 6.18
N SER A 410 -25.48 11.68 6.92
CA SER A 410 -26.40 10.61 6.61
C SER A 410 -27.80 11.21 6.73
N LYS A 411 -28.47 11.44 5.60
CA LYS A 411 -29.86 11.90 5.60
C LYS A 411 -30.66 10.95 6.49
N PRO A 412 -31.38 11.46 7.48
CA PRO A 412 -32.17 10.60 8.35
C PRO A 412 -33.21 9.83 7.52
N VAL A 413 -33.12 8.52 7.52
CA VAL A 413 -34.06 7.64 6.84
C VAL A 413 -35.21 7.37 7.81
N ILE A 414 -36.41 7.81 7.44
CA ILE A 414 -37.62 7.52 8.19
C ILE A 414 -38.05 6.10 7.78
N PRO A 415 -38.11 5.13 8.73
CA PRO A 415 -38.61 3.77 8.44
C PRO A 415 -40.05 3.79 7.99
N GLU A 416 -40.50 2.83 7.20
CA GLU A 416 -41.91 2.72 6.76
C GLU A 416 -42.88 2.58 7.93
N SER A 417 -42.44 2.10 9.09
CA SER A 417 -43.20 2.01 10.34
C SER A 417 -43.40 3.35 11.06
N GLY A 418 -42.81 4.45 10.54
CA GLY A 418 -42.81 5.75 11.21
C GLY A 418 -41.71 5.86 12.29
N LEU A 419 -41.41 7.09 12.69
CA LEU A 419 -40.39 7.41 13.70
C LEU A 419 -40.97 8.45 14.66
N SER A 420 -40.81 8.24 15.96
CA SER A 420 -41.14 9.26 16.96
C SER A 420 -39.98 10.24 17.09
N LEU A 421 -40.14 11.44 16.56
CA LEU A 421 -39.13 12.49 16.59
C LEU A 421 -38.65 12.80 18.01
N ASP A 422 -39.60 12.85 18.95
CA ASP A 422 -39.29 13.15 20.37
C ASP A 422 -38.42 12.05 21.01
N GLN A 423 -38.67 10.80 20.67
CA GLN A 423 -37.84 9.68 21.19
C GLN A 423 -36.46 9.68 20.61
N GLU A 424 -36.31 9.94 19.32
CA GLU A 424 -34.98 10.04 18.69
C GLU A 424 -34.20 11.25 19.19
N LEU A 425 -34.80 12.41 19.31
CA LEU A 425 -34.16 13.59 19.88
C LEU A 425 -33.71 13.34 21.34
N ALA A 426 -34.55 12.67 22.13
CA ALA A 426 -34.19 12.32 23.51
C ALA A 426 -33.02 11.35 23.58
N ARG A 427 -32.94 10.40 22.65
CA ARG A 427 -31.80 9.48 22.54
C ARG A 427 -30.48 10.21 22.19
N TYR A 428 -30.52 11.09 21.19
CA TYR A 428 -29.35 11.90 20.83
C TYR A 428 -28.92 12.88 21.94
N GLU A 429 -29.89 13.51 22.62
CA GLU A 429 -29.60 14.36 23.80
C GLU A 429 -28.87 13.56 24.89
N TYR A 430 -29.33 12.36 25.19
CA TYR A 430 -28.74 11.48 26.20
C TYR A 430 -27.32 11.06 25.82
N GLU A 431 -27.09 10.64 24.57
CA GLU A 431 -25.79 10.20 24.06
C GLU A 431 -24.75 11.35 24.09
N LEU A 432 -25.13 12.55 23.67
CA LEU A 432 -24.28 13.73 23.72
C LEU A 432 -23.92 14.13 25.14
N LEU A 433 -24.89 14.13 26.06
CA LEU A 433 -24.65 14.44 27.47
C LEU A 433 -23.69 13.44 28.12
N ARG A 434 -23.90 12.16 27.88
CA ARG A 434 -23.04 11.08 28.38
C ARG A 434 -21.62 11.20 27.86
N SER A 435 -21.46 11.39 26.55
CA SER A 435 -20.14 11.58 25.93
C SER A 435 -19.40 12.81 26.50
N ALA A 436 -20.10 13.91 26.72
CA ALA A 436 -19.51 15.11 27.30
C ALA A 436 -19.08 14.91 28.77
N LEU A 437 -19.89 14.20 29.56
CA LEU A 437 -19.57 13.86 30.95
C LEU A 437 -18.36 12.90 31.03
N ASP A 438 -18.31 11.87 30.16
CA ASP A 438 -17.19 10.92 30.09
C ASP A 438 -15.87 11.66 29.75
N ARG A 439 -15.88 12.56 28.75
CA ARG A 439 -14.71 13.38 28.37
C ARG A 439 -14.25 14.36 29.44
N THR A 440 -15.14 14.76 30.33
CA THR A 440 -14.82 15.72 31.41
C THR A 440 -14.73 15.06 32.78
N SER A 441 -14.62 13.72 32.84
CA SER A 441 -14.50 12.95 34.07
C SER A 441 -15.63 13.28 35.09
N GLY A 442 -16.86 13.46 34.58
CA GLY A 442 -18.04 13.76 35.39
C GLY A 442 -18.22 15.23 35.80
N VAL A 443 -17.34 16.14 35.39
CA VAL A 443 -17.42 17.56 35.78
C VAL A 443 -18.50 18.28 34.94
N LYS A 444 -19.70 18.41 35.48
CA LYS A 444 -20.89 18.99 34.84
C LYS A 444 -20.70 20.40 34.28
N THR A 445 -19.87 21.22 34.89
CA THR A 445 -19.57 22.59 34.42
C THR A 445 -18.74 22.58 33.13
N LYS A 446 -17.71 21.74 33.05
CA LYS A 446 -16.90 21.58 31.85
C LYS A 446 -17.66 20.89 30.73
N ALA A 447 -18.52 19.92 31.04
CA ALA A 447 -19.40 19.27 30.08
C ALA A 447 -20.42 20.26 29.49
N ALA A 448 -20.95 21.19 30.27
CA ALA A 448 -21.82 22.26 29.80
C ALA A 448 -21.11 23.18 28.79
N GLU A 449 -19.86 23.55 29.07
CA GLU A 449 -19.02 24.35 28.16
C GLU A 449 -18.77 23.62 26.84
N LEU A 450 -18.45 22.33 26.88
CA LEU A 450 -18.26 21.49 25.69
C LEU A 450 -19.51 21.41 24.80
N LEU A 451 -20.68 21.42 25.39
CA LEU A 451 -21.96 21.32 24.68
C LEU A 451 -22.57 22.71 24.36
N GLY A 452 -21.91 23.81 24.70
CA GLY A 452 -22.43 25.16 24.51
C GLY A 452 -23.70 25.43 25.35
N LEU A 453 -23.88 24.72 26.48
CA LEU A 453 -25.04 24.84 27.35
C LEU A 453 -24.73 25.72 28.57
N ASN A 454 -25.76 26.46 29.04
CA ASN A 454 -25.63 27.12 30.33
C ASN A 454 -25.77 26.09 31.48
N LYS A 455 -25.26 26.46 32.66
CA LYS A 455 -25.18 25.60 33.85
C LYS A 455 -26.56 25.08 34.31
N ASP A 456 -27.61 25.90 34.15
CA ASP A 456 -28.95 25.54 34.60
C ASP A 456 -29.60 24.52 33.64
N LYS A 457 -29.40 24.71 32.35
CA LYS A 457 -29.86 23.75 31.33
C LYS A 457 -29.15 22.40 31.45
N MET A 458 -27.85 22.42 31.71
CA MET A 458 -27.05 21.21 31.95
C MET A 458 -27.55 20.46 33.19
N LYS A 459 -27.81 21.14 34.30
CA LYS A 459 -28.39 20.52 35.49
C LYS A 459 -29.77 19.91 35.24
N TYR A 460 -30.63 20.63 34.51
CA TYR A 460 -31.93 20.15 34.14
C TYR A 460 -31.87 18.87 33.30
N LEU A 461 -31.00 18.85 32.26
CA LEU A 461 -30.86 17.70 31.38
C LEU A 461 -30.25 16.49 32.12
N CYS A 462 -29.22 16.70 32.95
CA CYS A 462 -28.72 15.62 33.80
C CYS A 462 -29.76 15.04 34.74
N LYS A 463 -30.65 15.88 35.31
CA LYS A 463 -31.75 15.42 36.15
C LYS A 463 -32.81 14.65 35.33
N LYS A 464 -33.11 15.14 34.11
CA LYS A 464 -34.08 14.50 33.18
C LYS A 464 -33.64 13.09 32.78
N TYR A 465 -32.34 12.88 32.57
CA TYR A 465 -31.78 11.62 32.08
C TYR A 465 -31.08 10.79 33.17
N HIS A 466 -31.14 11.18 34.42
CA HIS A 466 -30.52 10.50 35.57
C HIS A 466 -28.99 10.31 35.43
N LEU A 467 -28.29 11.37 34.93
CA LEU A 467 -26.85 11.45 34.76
C LEU A 467 -26.15 12.27 35.87
#